data_83ab7a95f4a0652794c7ba2854d947b6
#
_entry.id   83ab7a95f4a0652794c7ba2854d947b6
#
_cell.length_a   1.000
_cell.length_b   1.000
_cell.length_c   1.000
_cell.angle_alpha   90.00
_cell.angle_beta   90.00
_cell.angle_gamma   90.00
#
_symmetry.space_group_name_H-M   'P 1'
#
loop_
_entity.id
_entity.type
_entity.pdbx_description
1 polymer ?
#
loop_
_entity_poly.entity_id
_entity_poly.type
_entity_poly.pdbx_seq_one_letter_code
_entity_poly.pdbx_strand_id
1 'polypeptide(L)'
;FKNKVLGMVFEKSSTRTRVSFEAGMAQFGGHAIFLSPRDTQLGRGEPVEDSARVLSAMVDVIMIRTFGHEIIERFAKHSKVPVINALTDDYHPCQLLADIQTYVEHRGSIQGKTVSWIGDGNNMCQSYINAAKQFDFELRIACPKGFEPNAELVAANKDRVTIIRDPKLAAKDSHLLVTDVWASMGQEDQQAQRIQAFSGFQINEELLSYADSKALYMHCLPAHREEEISTGLMERPDTVIWEEAENRLHAQKALMELLLTQ
;
A
#
# COMPACT_ATOMS: atom_id res chain seq x y z
N PHE A 1 10.85 -3.14 -23.24
CA PHE A 1 9.88 -4.25 -23.34
C PHE A 1 8.95 -4.10 -24.56
N LYS A 2 9.53 -3.78 -25.72
CA LYS A 2 8.78 -3.73 -26.98
C LYS A 2 7.98 -5.02 -27.19
N ASN A 3 6.71 -4.88 -27.54
CA ASN A 3 5.75 -5.98 -27.75
C ASN A 3 5.34 -6.74 -26.46
N LYS A 4 5.73 -6.31 -25.28
CA LYS A 4 5.22 -6.85 -24.04
C LYS A 4 3.90 -6.19 -23.66
N VAL A 5 2.98 -6.96 -23.08
CA VAL A 5 1.62 -6.53 -22.73
C VAL A 5 1.35 -6.78 -21.26
N LEU A 6 0.95 -5.73 -20.56
CA LEU A 6 0.44 -5.79 -19.20
C LEU A 6 -1.09 -5.86 -19.21
N GLY A 7 -1.67 -6.91 -18.64
CA GLY A 7 -3.10 -6.96 -18.33
C GLY A 7 -3.38 -6.32 -16.98
N MET A 8 -4.24 -5.28 -16.93
CA MET A 8 -4.60 -4.58 -15.69
C MET A 8 -6.06 -4.89 -15.32
N VAL A 9 -6.25 -5.79 -14.36
CA VAL A 9 -7.57 -6.18 -13.85
C VAL A 9 -7.94 -5.34 -12.64
N PHE A 10 -9.01 -4.56 -12.76
CA PHE A 10 -9.50 -3.68 -11.72
C PHE A 10 -10.93 -4.04 -11.32
N GLU A 11 -11.15 -4.43 -10.09
CA GLU A 11 -12.47 -4.51 -9.46
C GLU A 11 -12.75 -3.29 -8.56
N LYS A 12 -11.68 -2.62 -8.11
CA LYS A 12 -11.72 -1.33 -7.38
C LYS A 12 -11.02 -0.25 -8.19
N SER A 13 -11.63 0.91 -8.36
CA SER A 13 -11.03 2.04 -9.08
C SER A 13 -9.80 2.59 -8.35
N SER A 14 -8.83 3.09 -9.10
CA SER A 14 -7.66 3.83 -8.57
C SER A 14 -6.96 4.58 -9.67
N THR A 15 -6.88 5.90 -9.54
CA THR A 15 -6.15 6.75 -10.46
C THR A 15 -4.65 6.49 -10.39
N ARG A 16 -4.07 6.50 -9.18
CA ARG A 16 -2.61 6.31 -8.98
C ARG A 16 -2.14 4.96 -9.48
N THR A 17 -2.82 3.88 -9.13
CA THR A 17 -2.45 2.53 -9.58
C THR A 17 -2.55 2.41 -11.10
N ARG A 18 -3.63 2.94 -11.70
CA ARG A 18 -3.80 2.90 -13.16
C ARG A 18 -2.71 3.67 -13.87
N VAL A 19 -2.53 4.95 -13.50
CA VAL A 19 -1.56 5.83 -14.17
C VAL A 19 -0.13 5.29 -14.04
N SER A 20 0.28 4.85 -12.85
CA SER A 20 1.65 4.38 -12.61
C SER A 20 1.97 3.09 -13.39
N PHE A 21 1.08 2.12 -13.46
CA PHE A 21 1.30 0.91 -14.26
C PHE A 21 1.22 1.17 -15.77
N GLU A 22 0.21 1.92 -16.21
CA GLU A 22 -0.01 2.22 -17.63
C GLU A 22 1.14 3.08 -18.19
N ALA A 23 1.51 4.15 -17.49
CA ALA A 23 2.66 4.98 -17.86
C ALA A 23 4.00 4.19 -17.77
N GLY A 24 4.19 3.40 -16.74
CA GLY A 24 5.38 2.57 -16.57
C GLY A 24 5.58 1.59 -17.72
N MET A 25 4.53 0.90 -18.14
CA MET A 25 4.59 -0.03 -19.27
C MET A 25 4.81 0.70 -20.60
N ALA A 26 4.16 1.84 -20.81
CA ALA A 26 4.37 2.69 -21.98
C ALA A 26 5.83 3.21 -22.07
N GLN A 27 6.42 3.65 -20.97
CA GLN A 27 7.81 4.08 -20.89
C GLN A 27 8.81 2.95 -21.21
N PHE A 28 8.44 1.72 -20.98
CA PHE A 28 9.22 0.54 -21.40
C PHE A 28 9.03 0.17 -22.89
N GLY A 29 8.16 0.89 -23.60
CA GLY A 29 7.83 0.59 -25.01
C GLY A 29 6.86 -0.57 -25.18
N GLY A 30 6.24 -1.03 -24.09
CA GLY A 30 5.18 -2.05 -24.10
C GLY A 30 3.79 -1.42 -24.14
N HIS A 31 2.78 -2.25 -23.92
CA HIS A 31 1.37 -1.87 -23.90
C HIS A 31 0.70 -2.31 -22.61
N ALA A 32 -0.34 -1.56 -22.19
CA ALA A 32 -1.20 -1.95 -21.09
C ALA A 32 -2.65 -2.02 -21.55
N ILE A 33 -3.36 -3.07 -21.11
CA ILE A 33 -4.79 -3.26 -21.36
C ILE A 33 -5.51 -3.06 -20.03
N PHE A 34 -6.35 -2.04 -19.95
CA PHE A 34 -7.17 -1.78 -18.78
C PHE A 34 -8.49 -2.56 -18.88
N LEU A 35 -8.74 -3.39 -17.86
CA LEU A 35 -9.93 -4.22 -17.75
C LEU A 35 -10.71 -3.84 -16.49
N SER A 36 -11.83 -3.14 -16.67
CA SER A 36 -12.75 -2.78 -15.59
C SER A 36 -13.76 -3.93 -15.33
N PRO A 37 -14.54 -3.89 -14.22
CA PRO A 37 -15.59 -4.87 -13.98
C PRO A 37 -16.67 -4.91 -15.10
N ARG A 38 -16.77 -3.83 -15.88
CA ARG A 38 -17.69 -3.76 -17.04
C ARG A 38 -17.15 -4.50 -18.24
N ASP A 39 -15.82 -4.62 -18.35
CA ASP A 39 -15.12 -5.21 -19.49
C ASP A 39 -14.77 -6.68 -19.27
N THR A 40 -14.88 -7.18 -18.02
CA THR A 40 -14.53 -8.55 -17.66
C THR A 40 -15.77 -9.37 -17.28
N GLN A 41 -15.67 -10.68 -17.41
CA GLN A 41 -16.66 -11.65 -16.95
C GLN A 41 -16.41 -12.07 -15.49
N LEU A 42 -15.29 -11.68 -14.86
CA LEU A 42 -14.96 -11.99 -13.45
C LEU A 42 -16.10 -11.59 -12.51
N GLY A 43 -16.68 -10.41 -12.71
CA GLY A 43 -17.86 -9.96 -11.96
C GLY A 43 -19.21 -10.50 -12.44
N ARG A 44 -19.23 -11.40 -13.47
CA ARG A 44 -20.42 -11.93 -14.12
C ARG A 44 -20.53 -13.44 -14.04
N GLY A 45 -19.81 -14.07 -13.11
CA GLY A 45 -19.89 -15.50 -12.82
C GLY A 45 -18.90 -16.39 -13.56
N GLU A 46 -17.94 -15.83 -14.31
CA GLU A 46 -16.81 -16.62 -14.82
C GLU A 46 -15.88 -17.00 -13.66
N PRO A 47 -15.50 -18.28 -13.54
CA PRO A 47 -14.52 -18.69 -12.53
C PRO A 47 -13.19 -17.95 -12.67
N VAL A 48 -12.61 -17.56 -11.55
CA VAL A 48 -11.30 -16.86 -11.50
C VAL A 48 -10.22 -17.65 -12.24
N GLU A 49 -10.25 -18.97 -12.12
CA GLU A 49 -9.33 -19.91 -12.76
C GLU A 49 -9.39 -19.87 -14.28
N ASP A 50 -10.59 -19.69 -14.84
CA ASP A 50 -10.79 -19.64 -16.30
C ASP A 50 -10.32 -18.31 -16.85
N SER A 51 -10.67 -17.20 -16.22
CA SER A 51 -10.13 -15.88 -16.54
C SER A 51 -8.59 -15.85 -16.47
N ALA A 52 -7.99 -16.50 -15.45
CA ALA A 52 -6.54 -16.59 -15.30
C ALA A 52 -5.90 -17.34 -16.49
N ARG A 53 -6.46 -18.48 -16.89
CA ARG A 53 -5.96 -19.26 -18.04
C ARG A 53 -6.05 -18.49 -19.35
N VAL A 54 -7.19 -17.83 -19.58
CA VAL A 54 -7.44 -17.07 -20.82
C VAL A 54 -6.53 -15.84 -20.90
N LEU A 55 -6.52 -14.99 -19.87
CA LEU A 55 -5.73 -13.75 -19.89
C LEU A 55 -4.24 -14.05 -19.95
N SER A 56 -3.74 -15.01 -19.16
CA SER A 56 -2.31 -15.35 -19.14
C SER A 56 -1.81 -16.02 -20.44
N ALA A 57 -2.71 -16.42 -21.34
CA ALA A 57 -2.33 -16.89 -22.67
C ALA A 57 -2.15 -15.74 -23.70
N MET A 58 -2.56 -14.51 -23.35
CA MET A 58 -2.60 -13.36 -24.27
C MET A 58 -1.71 -12.19 -23.85
N VAL A 59 -1.29 -12.15 -22.59
CA VAL A 59 -0.45 -11.07 -22.02
C VAL A 59 0.82 -11.62 -21.38
N ASP A 60 1.79 -10.76 -21.07
CA ASP A 60 3.08 -11.16 -20.51
C ASP A 60 3.19 -11.00 -19.00
N VAL A 61 2.38 -10.14 -18.41
CA VAL A 61 2.28 -9.91 -16.97
C VAL A 61 0.87 -9.39 -16.65
N ILE A 62 0.37 -9.72 -15.47
CA ILE A 62 -0.97 -9.31 -15.03
C ILE A 62 -0.84 -8.59 -13.69
N MET A 63 -1.52 -7.47 -13.52
CA MET A 63 -1.75 -6.86 -12.23
C MET A 63 -3.22 -6.94 -11.87
N ILE A 64 -3.52 -7.18 -10.59
CA ILE A 64 -4.89 -7.30 -10.09
C ILE A 64 -5.10 -6.38 -8.90
N ARG A 65 -6.17 -5.59 -8.95
CA ARG A 65 -6.68 -4.80 -7.84
C ARG A 65 -8.12 -5.22 -7.56
N THR A 66 -8.33 -5.90 -6.44
CA THR A 66 -9.58 -6.57 -6.10
C THR A 66 -9.94 -6.42 -4.63
N PHE A 67 -10.92 -7.16 -4.15
CA PHE A 67 -11.38 -7.23 -2.77
C PHE A 67 -10.67 -8.38 -2.02
N GLY A 68 -11.13 -9.60 -2.15
CA GLY A 68 -10.59 -10.76 -1.44
C GLY A 68 -9.19 -11.15 -1.90
N HIS A 69 -8.29 -11.42 -0.95
CA HIS A 69 -6.91 -11.81 -1.26
C HIS A 69 -6.84 -13.18 -1.94
N GLU A 70 -7.73 -14.09 -1.58
CA GLU A 70 -7.87 -15.42 -2.17
C GLU A 70 -8.13 -15.38 -3.70
N ILE A 71 -8.72 -14.30 -4.21
CA ILE A 71 -8.93 -14.11 -5.66
C ILE A 71 -7.58 -14.04 -6.38
N ILE A 72 -6.64 -13.26 -5.82
CA ILE A 72 -5.28 -13.14 -6.39
C ILE A 72 -4.52 -14.46 -6.28
N GLU A 73 -4.61 -15.15 -5.16
CA GLU A 73 -3.94 -16.44 -4.95
C GLU A 73 -4.44 -17.49 -5.96
N ARG A 74 -5.76 -17.60 -6.13
CA ARG A 74 -6.39 -18.49 -7.11
C ARG A 74 -6.00 -18.11 -8.53
N PHE A 75 -6.00 -16.81 -8.85
CA PHE A 75 -5.60 -16.31 -10.17
C PHE A 75 -4.13 -16.64 -10.46
N ALA A 76 -3.23 -16.34 -9.53
CA ALA A 76 -1.79 -16.62 -9.66
C ALA A 76 -1.50 -18.11 -9.84
N LYS A 77 -2.22 -18.97 -9.13
CA LYS A 77 -2.07 -20.44 -9.23
C LYS A 77 -2.39 -20.98 -10.63
N HIS A 78 -3.27 -20.31 -11.39
CA HIS A 78 -3.73 -20.78 -12.70
C HIS A 78 -3.19 -19.92 -13.87
N SER A 79 -2.47 -18.86 -13.57
CA SER A 79 -1.81 -18.00 -14.54
C SER A 79 -0.52 -18.63 -15.06
N LYS A 80 -0.23 -18.43 -16.35
CA LYS A 80 1.04 -18.82 -16.99
C LYS A 80 2.08 -17.72 -16.95
N VAL A 81 1.69 -16.51 -16.51
CA VAL A 81 2.55 -15.33 -16.43
C VAL A 81 2.53 -14.76 -15.01
N PRO A 82 3.50 -13.95 -14.63
CA PRO A 82 3.52 -13.33 -13.31
C PRO A 82 2.26 -12.53 -13.02
N VAL A 83 1.79 -12.60 -11.76
CA VAL A 83 0.63 -11.86 -11.25
C VAL A 83 1.08 -10.93 -10.13
N ILE A 84 0.80 -9.64 -10.28
CA ILE A 84 1.14 -8.60 -9.31
C ILE A 84 -0.10 -8.27 -8.48
N ASN A 85 0.02 -8.36 -7.15
CA ASN A 85 -0.98 -7.81 -6.24
C ASN A 85 -0.86 -6.27 -6.21
N ALA A 86 -1.77 -5.58 -6.87
CA ALA A 86 -1.82 -4.12 -6.87
C ALA A 86 -2.62 -3.55 -5.69
N LEU A 87 -3.53 -4.33 -5.11
CA LEU A 87 -4.21 -4.13 -3.83
C LEU A 87 -5.26 -5.21 -3.62
N THR A 88 -5.39 -5.66 -2.38
CA THR A 88 -6.57 -6.37 -1.85
C THR A 88 -7.04 -5.69 -0.56
N ASP A 89 -8.13 -6.21 0.03
CA ASP A 89 -8.58 -5.76 1.36
C ASP A 89 -7.56 -6.11 2.46
N ASP A 90 -6.70 -7.12 2.23
CA ASP A 90 -5.69 -7.55 3.19
C ASP A 90 -4.34 -6.87 3.00
N TYR A 91 -3.93 -6.53 1.76
CA TYR A 91 -2.58 -6.03 1.48
C TYR A 91 -2.53 -5.03 0.32
N HIS A 92 -1.51 -4.13 0.39
CA HIS A 92 -1.15 -3.20 -0.68
C HIS A 92 0.37 -3.15 -0.92
N PRO A 93 0.99 -4.24 -1.41
CA PRO A 93 2.45 -4.35 -1.50
C PRO A 93 3.09 -3.34 -2.46
N CYS A 94 2.39 -2.94 -3.53
CA CYS A 94 2.93 -1.95 -4.48
C CYS A 94 3.11 -0.56 -3.86
N GLN A 95 2.25 -0.16 -2.93
CA GLN A 95 2.44 1.08 -2.18
C GLN A 95 3.64 0.97 -1.25
N LEU A 96 3.71 -0.14 -0.51
CA LEU A 96 4.80 -0.38 0.41
C LEU A 96 6.18 -0.33 -0.26
N LEU A 97 6.33 -0.87 -1.46
CA LEU A 97 7.59 -0.78 -2.22
C LEU A 97 7.96 0.68 -2.50
N ALA A 98 6.99 1.54 -2.84
CA ALA A 98 7.23 2.95 -3.06
C ALA A 98 7.60 3.69 -1.76
N ASP A 99 6.95 3.35 -0.64
CA ASP A 99 7.25 3.93 0.67
C ASP A 99 8.68 3.61 1.10
N ILE A 100 9.09 2.34 0.97
CA ILE A 100 10.45 1.89 1.27
C ILE A 100 11.46 2.57 0.33
N GLN A 101 11.17 2.66 -0.96
CA GLN A 101 12.03 3.36 -1.92
C GLN A 101 12.21 4.83 -1.50
N THR A 102 11.13 5.55 -1.22
CA THR A 102 11.16 6.94 -0.78
C THR A 102 11.99 7.10 0.50
N TYR A 103 11.80 6.22 1.47
CA TYR A 103 12.62 6.25 2.68
C TYR A 103 14.10 6.09 2.37
N VAL A 104 14.46 5.11 1.53
CA VAL A 104 15.86 4.82 1.17
C VAL A 104 16.51 5.99 0.43
N GLU A 105 15.79 6.65 -0.46
CA GLU A 105 16.27 7.81 -1.21
C GLU A 105 16.60 9.00 -0.30
N HIS A 106 15.81 9.21 0.75
CA HIS A 106 16.00 10.33 1.68
C HIS A 106 16.89 10.04 2.89
N ARG A 107 16.93 8.79 3.36
CA ARG A 107 17.56 8.43 4.64
C ARG A 107 18.51 7.23 4.57
N GLY A 108 18.65 6.59 3.40
CA GLY A 108 19.41 5.35 3.27
C GLY A 108 18.64 4.16 3.82
N SER A 109 19.35 3.11 4.25
CA SER A 109 18.73 1.85 4.67
C SER A 109 17.71 2.04 5.81
N ILE A 110 16.55 1.40 5.66
CA ILE A 110 15.53 1.30 6.70
C ILE A 110 15.84 0.20 7.74
N GLN A 111 16.82 -0.66 7.45
CA GLN A 111 17.23 -1.75 8.33
C GLN A 111 17.61 -1.25 9.73
N GLY A 112 17.07 -1.89 10.77
CA GLY A 112 17.31 -1.52 12.16
C GLY A 112 16.64 -0.21 12.59
N LYS A 113 15.78 0.37 11.76
CA LYS A 113 15.03 1.60 12.09
C LYS A 113 13.72 1.27 12.79
N THR A 114 13.13 2.29 13.39
CA THR A 114 11.79 2.22 13.98
C THR A 114 10.81 2.95 13.09
N VAL A 115 9.77 2.27 12.67
CA VAL A 115 8.65 2.79 11.89
C VAL A 115 7.41 2.81 12.78
N SER A 116 6.63 3.87 12.76
CA SER A 116 5.38 3.96 13.48
C SER A 116 4.21 4.12 12.53
N TRP A 117 3.31 3.15 12.58
CA TRP A 117 2.00 3.23 11.96
C TRP A 117 1.03 3.90 12.94
N ILE A 118 0.35 4.97 12.51
CA ILE A 118 -0.61 5.72 13.32
C ILE A 118 -1.95 5.74 12.58
N GLY A 119 -2.91 4.93 13.00
CA GLY A 119 -4.21 4.87 12.31
C GLY A 119 -4.88 3.50 12.37
N ASP A 120 -5.73 3.22 11.37
CA ASP A 120 -6.49 1.98 11.25
C ASP A 120 -5.57 0.78 10.92
N GLY A 121 -5.88 -0.38 11.51
CA GLY A 121 -5.19 -1.65 11.23
C GLY A 121 -5.56 -2.25 9.86
N ASN A 122 -5.65 -1.43 8.83
CA ASN A 122 -6.09 -1.77 7.49
C ASN A 122 -5.04 -2.54 6.66
N ASN A 123 -5.30 -2.73 5.37
CA ASN A 123 -4.42 -3.42 4.43
C ASN A 123 -3.03 -2.79 4.28
N MET A 124 -2.91 -1.46 4.43
CA MET A 124 -1.60 -0.79 4.44
C MET A 124 -0.83 -1.13 5.71
N CYS A 125 -1.47 -1.04 6.89
CA CYS A 125 -0.89 -1.48 8.16
C CYS A 125 -0.40 -2.94 8.08
N GLN A 126 -1.22 -3.84 7.55
CA GLN A 126 -0.86 -5.26 7.38
C GLN A 126 0.30 -5.46 6.39
N SER A 127 0.40 -4.62 5.36
CA SER A 127 1.56 -4.62 4.45
C SER A 127 2.85 -4.19 5.16
N TYR A 128 2.77 -3.20 6.06
CA TYR A 128 3.91 -2.80 6.91
C TYR A 128 4.32 -3.89 7.89
N ILE A 129 3.39 -4.69 8.42
CA ILE A 129 3.71 -5.85 9.26
C ILE A 129 4.57 -6.86 8.48
N ASN A 130 4.19 -7.19 7.25
CA ASN A 130 4.97 -8.09 6.39
C ASN A 130 6.34 -7.49 6.04
N ALA A 131 6.40 -6.19 5.79
CA ALA A 131 7.63 -5.50 5.45
C ALA A 131 8.62 -5.43 6.61
N ALA A 132 8.14 -5.31 7.85
CA ALA A 132 8.99 -5.22 9.02
C ALA A 132 9.98 -6.37 9.11
N LYS A 133 9.54 -7.57 8.76
CA LYS A 133 10.39 -8.77 8.71
C LYS A 133 11.30 -8.79 7.48
N GLN A 134 10.79 -8.41 6.31
CA GLN A 134 11.53 -8.49 5.04
C GLN A 134 12.66 -7.46 4.96
N PHE A 135 12.41 -6.25 5.49
CA PHE A 135 13.36 -5.13 5.46
C PHE A 135 14.07 -4.91 6.80
N ASP A 136 13.82 -5.78 7.79
CA ASP A 136 14.50 -5.80 9.09
C ASP A 136 14.38 -4.47 9.86
N PHE A 137 13.14 -3.97 10.06
CA PHE A 137 12.85 -2.80 10.89
C PHE A 137 11.85 -3.14 12.00
N GLU A 138 11.80 -2.32 13.05
CA GLU A 138 10.79 -2.40 14.10
C GLU A 138 9.54 -1.62 13.69
N LEU A 139 8.37 -2.23 13.83
CA LEU A 139 7.08 -1.58 13.59
C LEU A 139 6.30 -1.41 14.89
N ARG A 140 5.99 -0.16 15.21
CA ARG A 140 5.07 0.20 16.28
C ARG A 140 3.74 0.62 15.67
N ILE A 141 2.65 0.01 16.12
CA ILE A 141 1.30 0.28 15.60
C ILE A 141 0.49 0.97 16.69
N ALA A 142 0.09 2.22 16.45
CA ALA A 142 -0.87 2.92 17.26
C ALA A 142 -2.24 2.94 16.57
N CYS A 143 -3.21 2.22 17.14
CA CYS A 143 -4.58 2.17 16.67
C CYS A 143 -5.55 2.17 17.86
N PRO A 144 -6.77 2.71 17.71
CA PRO A 144 -7.80 2.59 18.72
C PRO A 144 -8.20 1.13 18.96
N LYS A 145 -8.77 0.84 20.12
CA LYS A 145 -9.34 -0.48 20.41
C LYS A 145 -10.48 -0.81 19.46
N GLY A 146 -10.43 -2.00 18.85
CA GLY A 146 -11.41 -2.48 17.86
C GLY A 146 -11.01 -2.18 16.41
N PHE A 147 -9.87 -1.51 16.20
CA PHE A 147 -9.33 -1.19 14.88
C PHE A 147 -7.92 -1.77 14.69
N GLU A 148 -7.63 -2.86 15.39
CA GLU A 148 -6.35 -3.54 15.28
C GLU A 148 -6.23 -4.29 13.94
N PRO A 149 -5.00 -4.44 13.40
CA PRO A 149 -4.75 -5.35 12.28
C PRO A 149 -5.01 -6.80 12.67
N ASN A 150 -4.97 -7.69 11.70
CA ASN A 150 -5.18 -9.13 11.91
C ASN A 150 -4.28 -9.67 13.02
N ALA A 151 -4.91 -10.27 14.04
CA ALA A 151 -4.22 -10.74 15.25
C ALA A 151 -3.23 -11.88 14.99
N GLU A 152 -3.53 -12.76 14.05
CA GLU A 152 -2.64 -13.87 13.69
C GLU A 152 -1.39 -13.34 12.97
N LEU A 153 -1.57 -12.35 12.10
CA LEU A 153 -0.46 -11.68 11.41
C LEU A 153 0.46 -10.95 12.41
N VAL A 154 -0.10 -10.26 13.39
CA VAL A 154 0.67 -9.61 14.46
C VAL A 154 1.42 -10.66 15.29
N ALA A 155 0.75 -11.74 15.69
CA ALA A 155 1.36 -12.79 16.48
C ALA A 155 2.52 -13.50 15.76
N ALA A 156 2.39 -13.69 14.44
CA ALA A 156 3.44 -14.29 13.60
C ALA A 156 4.67 -13.39 13.43
N ASN A 157 4.53 -12.08 13.70
CA ASN A 157 5.60 -11.08 13.53
C ASN A 157 5.94 -10.35 14.86
N LYS A 158 5.64 -10.95 16.01
CA LYS A 158 5.82 -10.36 17.34
C LYS A 158 7.26 -9.96 17.69
N ASP A 159 8.22 -10.48 16.98
CA ASP A 159 9.64 -10.15 17.09
C ASP A 159 9.98 -8.80 16.46
N ARG A 160 9.12 -8.25 15.62
CA ARG A 160 9.27 -6.98 14.92
C ARG A 160 8.12 -5.99 15.14
N VAL A 161 6.98 -6.47 15.60
CA VAL A 161 5.74 -5.69 15.65
C VAL A 161 5.23 -5.56 17.08
N THR A 162 4.94 -4.33 17.48
CA THR A 162 4.35 -4.02 18.79
C THR A 162 3.15 -3.09 18.63
N ILE A 163 2.02 -3.43 19.25
CA ILE A 163 0.86 -2.54 19.33
C ILE A 163 1.00 -1.64 20.55
N ILE A 164 1.00 -0.33 20.32
CA ILE A 164 1.10 0.72 21.35
C ILE A 164 -0.13 1.63 21.21
N ARG A 165 -0.99 1.68 22.24
CA ARG A 165 -2.26 2.43 22.16
C ARG A 165 -2.10 3.96 22.13
N ASP A 166 -1.00 4.46 22.65
CA ASP A 166 -0.71 5.89 22.70
C ASP A 166 0.12 6.30 21.47
N PRO A 167 -0.41 7.16 20.58
CA PRO A 167 0.31 7.61 19.40
C PRO A 167 1.63 8.32 19.73
N LYS A 168 1.72 9.06 20.84
CA LYS A 168 2.93 9.76 21.25
C LYS A 168 4.03 8.78 21.68
N LEU A 169 3.64 7.72 22.39
CA LEU A 169 4.59 6.66 22.75
C LEU A 169 5.03 5.86 21.52
N ALA A 170 4.13 5.61 20.57
CA ALA A 170 4.50 4.94 19.34
C ALA A 170 5.46 5.80 18.50
N ALA A 171 5.17 7.09 18.35
CA ALA A 171 5.97 8.03 17.57
C ALA A 171 7.35 8.32 18.19
N LYS A 172 7.53 8.09 19.49
CA LYS A 172 8.77 8.44 20.20
C LYS A 172 10.00 7.82 19.55
N ASP A 173 10.96 8.68 19.17
CA ASP A 173 12.25 8.32 18.55
C ASP A 173 12.08 7.48 17.25
N SER A 174 10.90 7.53 16.59
CA SER A 174 10.67 6.83 15.33
C SER A 174 11.31 7.57 14.17
N HIS A 175 11.81 6.82 13.20
CA HIS A 175 12.47 7.34 12.01
C HIS A 175 11.51 7.59 10.84
N LEU A 176 10.33 6.96 10.89
CA LEU A 176 9.27 7.12 9.91
C LEU A 176 7.91 7.03 10.62
N LEU A 177 7.04 8.01 10.38
CA LEU A 177 5.63 7.97 10.75
C LEU A 177 4.78 7.71 9.50
N VAL A 178 3.85 6.77 9.57
CA VAL A 178 2.98 6.42 8.44
C VAL A 178 1.53 6.40 8.87
N THR A 179 0.66 6.89 8.00
CA THR A 179 -0.79 6.81 8.20
C THR A 179 -1.52 6.57 6.88
N ASP A 180 -2.78 6.26 6.97
CA ASP A 180 -3.74 6.16 5.88
C ASP A 180 -5.10 6.65 6.37
N VAL A 181 -6.05 6.84 5.47
CA VAL A 181 -7.42 7.24 5.81
C VAL A 181 -8.02 6.34 6.89
N TRP A 182 -8.75 6.93 7.83
CA TRP A 182 -9.42 6.17 8.89
C TRP A 182 -10.62 5.38 8.38
N ALA A 183 -11.27 5.85 7.31
CA ALA A 183 -12.34 5.14 6.61
C ALA A 183 -11.87 4.82 5.19
N SER A 184 -11.59 3.55 4.92
CA SER A 184 -11.20 3.07 3.60
C SER A 184 -12.39 3.07 2.63
N MET A 185 -12.11 2.94 1.33
CA MET A 185 -13.15 2.84 0.29
C MET A 185 -14.16 1.74 0.61
N GLY A 186 -15.45 2.10 0.64
CA GLY A 186 -16.55 1.20 1.00
C GLY A 186 -16.92 1.22 2.49
N GLN A 187 -16.30 2.09 3.30
CA GLN A 187 -16.57 2.27 4.72
C GLN A 187 -17.10 3.68 5.04
N GLU A 188 -17.52 4.43 4.03
CA GLU A 188 -17.94 5.83 4.14
C GLU A 188 -19.10 6.00 5.14
N ASP A 189 -19.98 5.01 5.24
CA ASP A 189 -21.10 5.00 6.22
C ASP A 189 -20.62 4.97 7.67
N GLN A 190 -19.38 4.55 7.94
CA GLN A 190 -18.77 4.48 9.27
C GLN A 190 -17.93 5.72 9.59
N GLN A 191 -17.78 6.68 8.68
CA GLN A 191 -16.84 7.79 8.82
C GLN A 191 -17.01 8.57 10.12
N ALA A 192 -18.25 8.95 10.47
CA ALA A 192 -18.50 9.70 11.70
C ALA A 192 -18.09 8.95 12.98
N GLN A 193 -18.34 7.65 13.03
CA GLN A 193 -17.91 6.78 14.14
C GLN A 193 -16.39 6.67 14.20
N ARG A 194 -15.75 6.51 13.05
CA ARG A 194 -14.29 6.41 12.95
C ARG A 194 -13.60 7.70 13.36
N ILE A 195 -14.07 8.87 12.91
CA ILE A 195 -13.54 10.17 13.34
C ILE A 195 -13.55 10.29 14.88
N GLN A 196 -14.61 9.85 15.52
CA GLN A 196 -14.69 9.87 16.98
C GLN A 196 -13.70 8.89 17.63
N ALA A 197 -13.59 7.66 17.10
CA ALA A 197 -12.71 6.63 17.63
C ALA A 197 -11.22 6.98 17.46
N PHE A 198 -10.88 7.64 16.35
CA PHE A 198 -9.50 8.03 16.02
C PHE A 198 -9.12 9.42 16.53
N SER A 199 -9.93 10.04 17.40
CA SER A 199 -9.56 11.30 18.05
C SER A 199 -8.21 11.15 18.77
N GLY A 200 -7.24 11.99 18.41
CA GLY A 200 -5.87 11.95 18.93
C GLY A 200 -4.88 11.06 18.14
N PHE A 201 -5.32 10.45 17.04
CA PHE A 201 -4.46 9.64 16.15
C PHE A 201 -4.03 10.38 14.88
N GLN A 202 -4.23 11.69 14.79
CA GLN A 202 -3.78 12.49 13.67
C GLN A 202 -2.24 12.62 13.68
N ILE A 203 -1.59 12.43 12.54
CA ILE A 203 -0.21 12.85 12.34
C ILE A 203 -0.21 14.36 12.07
N ASN A 204 0.38 15.10 12.99
CA ASN A 204 0.52 16.56 12.96
C ASN A 204 1.89 16.98 13.49
N GLU A 205 2.16 18.28 13.51
CA GLU A 205 3.45 18.83 13.94
C GLU A 205 3.79 18.48 15.38
N GLU A 206 2.78 18.42 16.28
CA GLU A 206 2.97 18.00 17.67
C GLU A 206 3.42 16.54 17.71
N LEU A 207 2.72 15.62 17.05
CA LEU A 207 3.07 14.21 17.03
C LEU A 207 4.44 13.97 16.38
N LEU A 208 4.75 14.68 15.29
CA LEU A 208 6.05 14.61 14.63
C LEU A 208 7.20 15.07 15.57
N SER A 209 6.93 15.98 16.49
CA SER A 209 7.96 16.46 17.44
C SER A 209 8.44 15.39 18.43
N TYR A 210 7.71 14.29 18.61
CA TYR A 210 8.14 13.15 19.42
C TYR A 210 9.05 12.18 18.67
N ALA A 211 9.04 12.21 17.33
CA ALA A 211 9.87 11.36 16.51
C ALA A 211 11.34 11.81 16.45
N ASP A 212 12.20 11.03 15.82
CA ASP A 212 13.57 11.42 15.53
C ASP A 212 13.59 12.76 14.76
N SER A 213 14.55 13.61 15.02
CA SER A 213 14.64 14.94 14.40
C SER A 213 14.77 14.93 12.87
N LYS A 214 15.12 13.79 12.29
CA LYS A 214 15.18 13.54 10.85
C LYS A 214 14.07 12.60 10.36
N ALA A 215 13.07 12.33 11.20
CA ALA A 215 11.98 11.45 10.82
C ALA A 215 11.28 11.94 9.54
N LEU A 216 10.90 11.01 8.70
CA LEU A 216 9.96 11.26 7.61
C LEU A 216 8.54 10.95 8.06
N TYR A 217 7.56 11.49 7.34
CA TYR A 217 6.16 11.09 7.45
C TYR A 217 5.61 10.83 6.06
N MET A 218 4.76 9.82 5.92
CA MET A 218 4.22 9.33 4.67
C MET A 218 2.73 9.07 4.75
N HIS A 219 2.07 9.19 3.61
CA HIS A 219 0.65 8.92 3.43
C HIS A 219 0.38 8.45 2.00
N CYS A 220 -0.17 7.25 1.84
CA CYS A 220 -0.38 6.63 0.53
C CYS A 220 -1.40 7.31 -0.38
N LEU A 221 -2.13 8.33 0.11
CA LEU A 221 -3.16 9.08 -0.59
C LEU A 221 -4.33 8.22 -1.14
N PRO A 222 -5.58 8.79 -1.23
CA PRO A 222 -5.95 10.19 -0.93
C PRO A 222 -5.93 10.46 0.58
N ALA A 223 -5.63 11.69 1.00
CA ALA A 223 -5.67 12.09 2.39
C ALA A 223 -6.95 12.89 2.71
N HIS A 224 -7.53 12.64 3.89
CA HIS A 224 -8.54 13.50 4.48
C HIS A 224 -7.85 14.48 5.42
N ARG A 225 -7.51 15.65 4.88
CA ARG A 225 -6.83 16.70 5.64
C ARG A 225 -7.63 17.07 6.89
N GLU A 226 -6.93 17.30 8.00
CA GLU A 226 -7.46 17.56 9.34
C GLU A 226 -8.15 16.34 9.99
N GLU A 227 -8.21 15.19 9.31
CA GLU A 227 -8.55 13.91 9.92
C GLU A 227 -7.25 13.18 10.32
N GLU A 228 -6.74 12.25 9.51
CA GLU A 228 -5.57 11.44 9.84
C GLU A 228 -4.23 12.17 9.71
N ILE A 229 -4.19 13.28 8.94
CA ILE A 229 -2.98 14.10 8.77
C ILE A 229 -3.33 15.59 8.69
N SER A 230 -2.50 16.45 9.31
CA SER A 230 -2.70 17.90 9.27
C SER A 230 -2.40 18.49 7.90
N THR A 231 -3.15 19.54 7.52
CA THR A 231 -2.85 20.33 6.32
C THR A 231 -1.46 20.95 6.39
N GLY A 232 -1.03 21.36 7.60
CA GLY A 232 0.30 21.91 7.82
C GLY A 232 1.40 20.98 7.34
N LEU A 233 1.37 19.69 7.71
CA LEU A 233 2.35 18.71 7.24
C LEU A 233 2.26 18.43 5.75
N MET A 234 1.04 18.37 5.19
CA MET A 234 0.84 18.15 3.76
C MET A 234 1.44 19.25 2.88
N GLU A 235 1.48 20.47 3.37
CA GLU A 235 1.95 21.65 2.62
C GLU A 235 3.38 22.06 2.98
N ARG A 236 4.08 21.32 3.83
CA ARG A 236 5.48 21.61 4.16
C ARG A 236 6.37 21.46 2.92
N PRO A 237 7.36 22.36 2.73
CA PRO A 237 8.29 22.25 1.59
C PRO A 237 9.16 20.99 1.60
N ASP A 238 9.32 20.35 2.77
CA ASP A 238 10.11 19.13 2.97
C ASP A 238 9.25 17.87 3.09
N THR A 239 7.95 17.94 2.78
CA THR A 239 7.10 16.75 2.72
C THR A 239 7.53 15.83 1.59
N VAL A 240 7.59 14.53 1.87
CA VAL A 240 7.94 13.49 0.88
C VAL A 240 6.72 12.78 0.31
N ILE A 241 5.50 13.17 0.70
CA ILE A 241 4.25 12.50 0.29
C ILE A 241 4.05 12.52 -1.24
N TRP A 242 4.47 13.61 -1.90
CA TRP A 242 4.34 13.72 -3.35
C TRP A 242 5.36 12.84 -4.08
N GLU A 243 6.59 12.74 -3.57
CA GLU A 243 7.62 11.83 -4.08
C GLU A 243 7.26 10.37 -3.80
N GLU A 244 6.69 10.07 -2.63
CA GLU A 244 6.11 8.76 -2.32
C GLU A 244 5.06 8.35 -3.38
N ALA A 245 4.17 9.27 -3.75
CA ALA A 245 3.18 9.03 -4.80
C ALA A 245 3.82 8.85 -6.19
N GLU A 246 4.88 9.59 -6.51
CA GLU A 246 5.66 9.47 -7.75
C GLU A 246 6.42 8.14 -7.77
N ASN A 247 7.01 7.72 -6.66
CA ASN A 247 7.72 6.46 -6.53
C ASN A 247 6.85 5.22 -6.77
N ARG A 248 5.52 5.35 -6.77
CA ARG A 248 4.63 4.33 -7.30
C ARG A 248 4.96 3.96 -8.75
N LEU A 249 5.32 4.93 -9.59
CA LEU A 249 5.77 4.67 -10.95
C LEU A 249 7.09 3.90 -10.96
N HIS A 250 8.07 4.36 -10.20
CA HIS A 250 9.42 3.81 -10.23
C HIS A 250 9.49 2.41 -9.61
N ALA A 251 8.90 2.19 -8.44
CA ALA A 251 8.84 0.88 -7.79
C ALA A 251 8.10 -0.15 -8.65
N GLN A 252 6.99 0.23 -9.27
CA GLN A 252 6.22 -0.68 -10.13
C GLN A 252 6.93 -0.97 -11.45
N LYS A 253 7.70 -0.01 -12.01
CA LYS A 253 8.58 -0.29 -13.16
C LYS A 253 9.65 -1.31 -12.79
N ALA A 254 10.37 -1.12 -11.69
CA ALA A 254 11.38 -2.07 -11.23
C ALA A 254 10.79 -3.47 -11.01
N LEU A 255 9.58 -3.56 -10.42
CA LEU A 255 8.88 -4.83 -10.24
C LEU A 255 8.52 -5.49 -11.59
N MET A 256 7.98 -4.73 -12.55
CA MET A 256 7.67 -5.26 -13.88
C MET A 256 8.94 -5.70 -14.62
N GLU A 257 10.03 -4.92 -14.53
CA GLU A 257 11.32 -5.29 -15.11
C GLU A 257 11.84 -6.61 -14.56
N LEU A 258 11.84 -6.76 -13.23
CA LEU A 258 12.24 -8.00 -12.56
C LEU A 258 11.43 -9.20 -13.06
N LEU A 259 10.11 -9.06 -13.14
CA LEU A 259 9.21 -10.16 -13.53
C LEU A 259 9.24 -10.49 -15.02
N LEU A 260 9.53 -9.55 -15.89
CA LEU A 260 9.57 -9.73 -17.34
C LEU A 260 10.96 -10.17 -17.86
N THR A 261 11.99 -10.18 -17.01
CA THR A 261 13.36 -10.59 -17.35
C THR A 261 13.76 -11.95 -16.77
N GLN A 262 12.89 -12.58 -16.01
CA GLN A 262 13.07 -13.95 -15.46
C GLN A 262 12.68 -15.06 -16.49
#